data_4c1096d9d7995d79461968a5081557ee
#
_entry.id   4c1096d9d7995d79461968a5081557ee
#
_cell.length_a   1.000
_cell.length_b   1.000
_cell.length_c   1.000
_cell.angle_alpha   90.00
_cell.angle_beta   90.00
_cell.angle_gamma   90.00
#
_symmetry.space_group_name_H-M   'P 1'
#
loop_
_entity.id
_entity.type
_entity.pdbx_description
1 polymer ?
#
loop_
_entity_poly.entity_id
_entity_poly.type
_entity_poly.pdbx_seq_one_letter_code
_entity_poly.pdbx_strand_id
1 'polypeptide(L)'
;MLRKQAVDIYPYLEWQNGYFYFDNVSLVEIMQELGRWYNVDVVFENDEMLDYKMHFVASRTESLMYAVRNLNALGIFYVTLDGNRIIIQ
;
A
#
# COMPACT_ATOMS: atom_id res chain seq x y z
N MET A 1 -4.57 -1.35 26.70
CA MET A 1 -4.42 -1.82 26.56
C MET A 1 -4.32 -2.04 26.39
N LEU A 2 -4.48 -1.62 26.12
CA LEU A 2 -4.34 -1.88 25.82
C LEU A 2 -4.23 -2.46 25.83
N ARG A 3 -4.38 -2.81 25.65
CA ARG A 3 -4.19 -3.48 25.59
C ARG A 3 -4.20 -4.35 25.19
N LYS A 4 -4.47 -4.89 24.83
CA LYS A 4 -4.47 -5.52 24.32
C LYS A 4 -4.26 -5.74 23.67
N GLN A 5 -4.29 -6.06 23.60
CA GLN A 5 -4.03 -6.00 22.74
C GLN A 5 -3.59 -5.06 22.58
N ALA A 6 -3.63 -4.73 23.27
CA ALA A 6 -3.25 -3.34 23.22
C ALA A 6 -1.77 -3.12 23.35
N VAL A 7 -1.12 -3.98 24.02
CA VAL A 7 0.34 -3.94 24.15
C VAL A 7 0.99 -3.89 22.80
N ASP A 8 0.44 -4.61 21.87
CA ASP A 8 1.00 -4.68 20.53
C ASP A 8 0.71 -3.45 19.71
N ILE A 9 -0.13 -2.58 20.22
CA ILE A 9 -0.51 -1.40 19.47
C ILE A 9 0.64 -0.40 19.33
N TYR A 10 1.45 -0.24 20.37
CA TYR A 10 2.49 0.77 20.33
C TYR A 10 3.56 0.51 19.27
N PRO A 11 4.10 -0.69 19.14
CA PRO A 11 5.03 -0.95 18.06
C PRO A 11 4.39 -0.74 16.70
N TYR A 12 3.12 -1.11 16.60
CA TYR A 12 2.38 -0.94 15.35
C TYR A 12 2.27 0.54 14.97
N LEU A 13 1.95 1.39 15.93
CA LEU A 13 1.81 2.82 15.66
C LEU A 13 3.13 3.46 15.28
N GLU A 14 4.21 3.04 15.90
CA GLU A 14 5.53 3.53 15.54
C GLU A 14 5.89 3.14 14.11
N TRP A 15 5.50 1.95 13.73
CA TRP A 15 5.68 1.51 12.36
C TRP A 15 4.96 2.42 11.39
N GLN A 16 3.72 2.78 11.73
CA GLN A 16 2.92 3.61 10.83
C GLN A 16 3.52 4.98 10.62
N ASN A 17 4.27 5.49 11.56
CA ASN A 17 4.90 6.79 11.39
C ASN A 17 5.98 6.77 10.32
N GLY A 18 6.67 5.64 10.17
CA GLY A 18 7.73 5.52 9.17
C GLY A 18 7.41 4.58 8.02
N TYR A 19 6.31 3.85 8.10
CA TYR A 19 5.99 2.80 7.13
C TYR A 19 4.53 2.82 6.78
N PHE A 20 4.24 2.41 5.54
CA PHE A 20 2.90 1.94 5.18
C PHE A 20 2.80 0.52 5.71
N TYR A 21 1.77 0.25 6.46
CA TYR A 21 1.53 -1.09 6.99
C TYR A 21 0.08 -1.46 6.76
N PHE A 22 -0.13 -2.45 5.90
CA PHE A 22 -1.47 -2.92 5.56
C PHE A 22 -1.54 -4.41 5.84
N ASP A 23 -2.55 -4.83 6.58
CA ASP A 23 -2.75 -6.22 6.92
C ASP A 23 -4.21 -6.57 6.64
N ASN A 24 -4.41 -7.44 5.66
CA ASN A 24 -5.75 -7.85 5.22
C ASN A 24 -6.58 -6.65 4.77
N VAL A 25 -5.97 -5.81 3.96
CA VAL A 25 -6.57 -4.58 3.45
C VAL A 25 -6.72 -4.72 1.95
N SER A 26 -7.83 -4.20 1.41
CA SER A 26 -8.08 -4.32 -0.03
C SER A 26 -7.09 -3.51 -0.85
N LEU A 27 -6.82 -4.00 -2.06
CA LEU A 27 -5.89 -3.33 -2.96
C LEU A 27 -6.34 -1.89 -3.24
N VAL A 28 -7.64 -1.68 -3.39
CA VAL A 28 -8.14 -0.33 -3.66
C VAL A 28 -7.79 0.63 -2.53
N GLU A 29 -7.92 0.19 -1.29
CA GLU A 29 -7.59 1.03 -0.15
C GLU A 29 -6.09 1.29 -0.07
N ILE A 30 -5.29 0.26 -0.33
CA ILE A 30 -3.82 0.41 -0.33
C ILE A 30 -3.40 1.44 -1.36
N MET A 31 -3.94 1.33 -2.57
CA MET A 31 -3.54 2.24 -3.64
C MET A 31 -4.02 3.66 -3.39
N GLN A 32 -5.19 3.82 -2.76
CA GLN A 32 -5.67 5.15 -2.42
C GLN A 32 -4.76 5.83 -1.40
N GLU A 33 -4.26 5.07 -0.44
CA GLU A 33 -3.32 5.64 0.54
C GLU A 33 -2.00 6.02 -0.11
N LEU A 34 -1.48 5.16 -0.97
CA LEU A 34 -0.26 5.47 -1.70
C LEU A 34 -0.45 6.70 -2.58
N GLY A 35 -1.58 6.78 -3.25
CA GLY A 35 -1.87 7.94 -4.10
C GLY A 35 -1.91 9.23 -3.32
N ARG A 36 -2.50 9.21 -2.12
CA ARG A 36 -2.55 10.39 -1.27
C ARG A 36 -1.17 10.79 -0.78
N TRP A 37 -0.38 9.83 -0.33
CA TRP A 37 0.93 10.13 0.21
C TRP A 37 1.88 10.70 -0.84
N TYR A 38 1.85 10.11 -2.03
CA TYR A 38 2.76 10.53 -3.10
C TYR A 38 2.15 11.57 -4.04
N ASN A 39 0.90 11.93 -3.81
CA ASN A 39 0.19 12.92 -4.60
C ASN A 39 0.14 12.53 -6.07
N VAL A 40 -0.30 11.32 -6.33
CA VAL A 40 -0.45 10.80 -7.69
C VAL A 40 -1.84 10.21 -7.86
N ASP A 41 -2.31 10.18 -9.10
CA ASP A 41 -3.58 9.56 -9.42
C ASP A 41 -3.43 8.05 -9.52
N VAL A 42 -4.51 7.33 -9.23
CA VAL A 42 -4.52 5.88 -9.30
C VAL A 42 -5.59 5.46 -10.28
N VAL A 43 -5.21 4.62 -11.23
CA VAL A 43 -6.10 4.13 -12.28
C VAL A 43 -6.13 2.59 -12.20
N PHE A 44 -7.31 2.03 -12.10
CA PHE A 44 -7.49 0.57 -12.09
C PHE A 44 -8.04 0.15 -13.44
N GLU A 45 -7.22 -0.60 -14.18
CA GLU A 45 -7.66 -1.16 -15.46
C GLU A 45 -8.23 -2.56 -15.30
N ASN A 46 -8.00 -3.17 -14.14
CA ASN A 46 -8.49 -4.50 -13.83
C ASN A 46 -9.34 -4.43 -12.57
N ASP A 47 -10.66 -4.35 -12.76
CA ASP A 47 -11.59 -4.20 -11.65
C ASP A 47 -11.63 -5.42 -10.74
N GLU A 48 -11.22 -6.57 -11.23
CA GLU A 48 -11.29 -7.81 -10.46
C GLU A 48 -10.37 -7.78 -9.25
N MET A 49 -9.34 -6.93 -9.28
CA MET A 49 -8.38 -6.88 -8.19
C MET A 49 -8.72 -5.85 -7.11
N LEU A 50 -9.78 -5.07 -7.30
CA LEU A 50 -10.10 -3.99 -6.37
C LEU A 50 -10.28 -4.48 -4.94
N ASP A 51 -10.98 -5.58 -4.78
CA ASP A 51 -11.31 -6.10 -3.46
C ASP A 51 -10.31 -7.14 -2.96
N TYR A 52 -9.24 -7.36 -3.69
CA TYR A 52 -8.23 -8.33 -3.28
C TYR A 52 -7.56 -7.85 -2.00
N LYS A 53 -7.66 -8.66 -0.94
CA LYS A 53 -7.09 -8.29 0.35
C LYS A 53 -5.69 -8.86 0.46
N MET A 54 -4.80 -8.06 1.01
CA MET A 54 -3.39 -8.45 1.05
C MET A 54 -2.67 -7.81 2.21
N HIS A 55 -1.48 -8.28 2.44
CA HIS A 55 -0.55 -7.74 3.40
C HIS A 55 0.55 -7.02 2.63
N PHE A 56 0.82 -5.76 2.99
CA PHE A 56 1.83 -4.98 2.29
C PHE A 56 2.47 -3.99 3.24
N VAL A 57 3.80 -3.97 3.22
CA VAL A 57 4.58 -3.05 4.06
C VAL A 57 5.62 -2.36 3.18
N ALA A 58 5.73 -1.07 3.31
CA ALA A 58 6.74 -0.30 2.57
C ALA A 58 7.11 0.93 3.37
N SER A 59 8.36 1.35 3.25
CA SER A 59 8.85 2.54 3.93
C SER A 59 8.26 3.79 3.29
N ARG A 60 7.77 4.71 4.12
CA ARG A 60 7.23 5.98 3.62
C ARG A 60 8.31 6.93 3.15
N THR A 61 9.54 6.69 3.54
CA THR A 61 10.65 7.54 3.14
C THR A 61 11.26 7.14 1.80
N GLU A 62 10.86 5.97 1.27
CA GLU A 62 11.32 5.52 -0.02
C GLU A 62 10.48 6.15 -1.13
N SER A 63 11.00 6.05 -2.34
CA SER A 63 10.29 6.59 -3.50
C SER A 63 9.06 5.77 -3.84
N LEU A 64 8.16 6.39 -4.60
CA LEU A 64 6.99 5.66 -5.10
C LEU A 64 7.41 4.46 -5.95
N MET A 65 8.48 4.58 -6.73
CA MET A 65 8.95 3.48 -7.56
C MET A 65 9.36 2.28 -6.72
N TYR A 66 9.88 2.52 -5.51
CA TYR A 66 10.21 1.43 -4.59
C TYR A 66 8.95 0.65 -4.21
N ALA A 67 7.86 1.36 -3.89
CA ALA A 67 6.60 0.72 -3.56
C ALA A 67 6.04 -0.04 -4.77
N VAL A 68 6.14 0.55 -5.95
CA VAL A 68 5.66 -0.09 -7.18
C VAL A 68 6.42 -1.39 -7.44
N ARG A 69 7.73 -1.37 -7.24
CA ARG A 69 8.52 -2.59 -7.44
C ARG A 69 8.13 -3.68 -6.46
N ASN A 70 7.88 -3.30 -5.20
CA ASN A 70 7.48 -4.28 -4.19
C ASN A 70 6.12 -4.87 -4.51
N LEU A 71 5.19 -4.06 -5.01
CA LEU A 71 3.89 -4.57 -5.42
C LEU A 71 4.00 -5.55 -6.58
N ASN A 72 4.83 -5.21 -7.58
CA ASN A 72 5.02 -6.09 -8.72
C ASN A 72 5.70 -7.39 -8.34
N ALA A 73 6.55 -7.36 -7.32
CA ALA A 73 7.27 -8.55 -6.87
C ALA A 73 6.34 -9.62 -6.33
N LEU A 74 5.12 -9.24 -5.94
CA LEU A 74 4.14 -10.21 -5.46
C LEU A 74 3.64 -11.14 -6.55
N GLY A 75 3.73 -10.71 -7.82
CA GLY A 75 3.36 -11.56 -8.93
C GLY A 75 1.88 -11.76 -9.14
N ILE A 76 1.05 -10.94 -8.51
CA ILE A 76 -0.41 -11.09 -8.56
C ILE A 76 -1.03 -10.15 -9.59
N PHE A 77 -0.46 -8.98 -9.74
CA PHE A 77 -0.94 -7.97 -10.68
C PHE A 77 0.26 -7.19 -11.18
N TYR A 78 0.01 -6.31 -12.14
CA TYR A 78 1.09 -5.52 -12.72
C TYR A 78 0.79 -4.04 -12.51
N VAL A 79 1.75 -3.34 -11.90
CA VAL A 79 1.61 -1.93 -11.60
C VAL A 79 2.65 -1.15 -12.39
N THR A 80 2.21 -0.10 -13.07
CA THR A 80 3.12 0.78 -13.79
C THR A 80 2.96 2.21 -13.30
N LEU A 81 4.03 2.99 -13.44
CA LEU A 81 4.03 4.39 -13.09
C LEU A 81 4.19 5.18 -14.37
N ASP A 82 3.19 6.00 -14.67
CA ASP A 82 3.18 6.81 -15.89
C ASP A 82 3.00 8.27 -15.51
N GLY A 83 4.11 9.02 -15.52
CA GLY A 83 4.09 10.38 -15.05
C GLY A 83 3.70 10.45 -13.59
N ASN A 84 2.57 11.10 -13.31
CA ASN A 84 2.07 11.18 -11.94
C ASN A 84 0.84 10.29 -11.75
N ARG A 85 0.78 9.16 -12.47
CA ARG A 85 -0.31 8.20 -12.33
C ARG A 85 0.23 6.80 -12.09
N ILE A 86 -0.46 6.07 -11.21
CA ILE A 86 -0.21 4.66 -10.99
C ILE A 86 -1.31 3.91 -11.72
N ILE A 87 -0.92 2.94 -12.54
CA ILE A 87 -1.87 2.15 -13.32
C ILE A 87 -1.76 0.70 -12.89
N ILE A 88 -2.86 0.11 -12.47
CA ILE A 88 -2.93 -1.29 -12.05
C ILE A 88 -3.66 -2.07 -13.13
N GLN A 89 -2.96 -3.09 -13.64
CA GLN A 89 -3.49 -3.94 -14.72
C GLN A 89 -3.79 -5.34 -14.26
#